data_bb25e4c1fbd61710423441152fbb71a4
#
_entry.id   bb25e4c1fbd61710423441152fbb71a4
#
_cell.length_a   1.000
_cell.length_b   1.000
_cell.length_c   1.000
_cell.angle_alpha   90.00
_cell.angle_beta   90.00
_cell.angle_gamma   90.00
#
_symmetry.space_group_name_H-M   'P 1'
#
loop_
_entity.id
_entity.type
_entity.pdbx_description
1 polymer ?
#
loop_
_entity_poly.entity_id
_entity_poly.type
_entity_poly.pdbx_seq_one_letter_code
_entity_poly.pdbx_strand_id
1 'polypeptide(L)'
;HKNERSNYEYVPVIGDLMPARWSFEALAVEQFKNNRFEKNFFRYDAEISQNNWYASFLIDALRENSYECRNYRDSLQYSEIIDGNFRKLGLHTDQLARLAGFGPLPEELALSLNRERFSPAAADRIDSYLDSLARKFHGIRKNNIELKDSVTRSLIDRMGKDEFLAMKENYTNRKLREILLDEFTIKKTIETGDRIIQRFEPVYMKPVSRNGRAQFYVSYKQVGNVVIETFWFNISVLWIITLIFYMLLNFDVLRKAVNFGFRIKLLRRKEKKPGIRAA
;
A
#
# COMPACT_ATOMS: atom_id res chain seq x y z
N HIS A 1 -16.69 5.28 -6.43
CA HIS A 1 -15.45 5.87 -5.90
C HIS A 1 -14.92 5.19 -4.63
N LYS A 2 -15.77 4.92 -3.60
CA LYS A 2 -15.30 4.25 -2.36
C LYS A 2 -14.83 2.80 -2.58
N ASN A 3 -15.46 2.08 -3.51
CA ASN A 3 -15.11 0.68 -3.82
C ASN A 3 -13.84 0.55 -4.67
N GLU A 4 -13.57 1.50 -5.58
CA GLU A 4 -12.34 1.49 -6.37
C GLU A 4 -11.10 1.70 -5.49
N ARG A 5 -11.15 2.64 -4.55
CA ARG A 5 -10.07 2.90 -3.60
C ARG A 5 -9.68 1.68 -2.78
N SER A 6 -10.67 0.92 -2.27
CA SER A 6 -10.39 -0.26 -1.46
C SER A 6 -9.67 -1.38 -2.22
N ASN A 7 -9.86 -1.45 -3.54
CA ASN A 7 -9.25 -2.49 -4.38
C ASN A 7 -7.77 -2.25 -4.67
N TYR A 8 -7.27 -1.01 -4.53
CA TYR A 8 -5.87 -0.69 -4.79
C TYR A 8 -5.04 -0.50 -3.53
N GLU A 9 -5.64 -0.01 -2.45
CA GLU A 9 -4.95 0.21 -1.17
C GLU A 9 -4.95 -1.02 -0.25
N TYR A 10 -5.88 -1.96 -0.45
CA TYR A 10 -6.04 -3.12 0.43
C TYR A 10 -6.38 -4.38 -0.35
N VAL A 11 -6.07 -5.51 0.23
CA VAL A 11 -6.59 -6.80 -0.25
C VAL A 11 -8.13 -6.80 -0.12
N PRO A 12 -8.87 -7.27 -1.14
CA PRO A 12 -10.32 -7.45 -1.02
C PRO A 12 -10.68 -8.32 0.19
N VAL A 13 -11.80 -8.00 0.88
CA VAL A 13 -12.24 -8.70 2.10
C VAL A 13 -12.36 -10.22 1.91
N ILE A 14 -12.77 -10.67 0.73
CA ILE A 14 -12.86 -12.10 0.43
C ILE A 14 -11.48 -12.79 0.48
N GLY A 15 -10.42 -12.08 0.10
CA GLY A 15 -9.04 -12.56 0.21
C GLY A 15 -8.60 -12.68 1.68
N ASP A 16 -9.11 -11.83 2.57
CA ASP A 16 -8.79 -11.89 4.00
C ASP A 16 -9.36 -13.15 4.68
N LEU A 17 -10.40 -13.77 4.10
CA LEU A 17 -10.98 -15.03 4.57
C LEU A 17 -10.22 -16.27 4.07
N MET A 18 -9.29 -16.13 3.15
CA MET A 18 -8.56 -17.26 2.55
C MET A 18 -7.26 -17.55 3.30
N PRO A 19 -7.12 -18.67 4.03
CA PRO A 19 -5.88 -19.03 4.74
C PRO A 19 -4.67 -19.12 3.80
N ALA A 20 -4.87 -19.66 2.59
CA ALA A 20 -3.81 -19.79 1.58
C ALA A 20 -3.16 -18.44 1.20
N ARG A 21 -3.93 -17.35 1.20
CA ARG A 21 -3.39 -16.01 0.93
C ARG A 21 -2.40 -15.59 2.03
N TRP A 22 -2.74 -15.80 3.30
CA TRP A 22 -1.91 -15.42 4.43
C TRP A 22 -0.60 -16.22 4.47
N SER A 23 -0.68 -17.54 4.21
CA SER A 23 0.51 -18.39 4.17
C SER A 23 1.41 -18.04 2.98
N PHE A 24 0.85 -17.84 1.79
CA PHE A 24 1.60 -17.49 0.61
C PHE A 24 2.33 -16.13 0.77
N GLU A 25 1.62 -15.10 1.25
CA GLU A 25 2.21 -13.78 1.52
C GLU A 25 3.34 -13.87 2.56
N ALA A 26 3.12 -14.61 3.66
CA ALA A 26 4.14 -14.79 4.70
C ALA A 26 5.43 -15.40 4.13
N LEU A 27 5.30 -16.54 3.43
CA LEU A 27 6.45 -17.25 2.88
C LEU A 27 7.16 -16.46 1.78
N ALA A 28 6.40 -15.83 0.88
CA ALA A 28 6.95 -15.06 -0.23
C ALA A 28 7.76 -13.85 0.26
N VAL A 29 7.20 -13.08 1.18
CA VAL A 29 7.87 -11.90 1.74
C VAL A 29 9.07 -12.30 2.59
N GLU A 30 8.95 -13.34 3.42
CA GLU A 30 10.04 -13.84 4.25
C GLU A 30 11.23 -14.34 3.40
N GLN A 31 10.94 -15.18 2.40
CA GLN A 31 11.94 -15.70 1.49
C GLN A 31 12.64 -14.59 0.70
N PHE A 32 11.93 -13.54 0.31
CA PHE A 32 12.51 -12.40 -0.40
C PHE A 32 13.36 -11.54 0.54
N LYS A 33 12.80 -11.10 1.67
CA LYS A 33 13.41 -10.12 2.56
C LYS A 33 14.57 -10.68 3.37
N ASN A 34 14.41 -11.90 3.93
CA ASN A 34 15.29 -12.45 4.97
C ASN A 34 16.25 -13.55 4.46
N ASN A 35 16.32 -13.78 3.15
CA ASN A 35 17.32 -14.70 2.62
C ASN A 35 18.75 -14.18 2.85
N ARG A 36 19.72 -15.07 2.70
CA ARG A 36 21.12 -14.79 3.04
C ARG A 36 21.73 -13.61 2.26
N PHE A 37 21.26 -13.35 1.05
CA PHE A 37 21.72 -12.23 0.22
C PHE A 37 20.91 -10.95 0.50
N GLU A 38 19.60 -10.98 0.28
CA GLU A 38 18.74 -9.78 0.28
C GLU A 38 18.65 -9.09 1.66
N LYS A 39 18.74 -9.83 2.77
CA LYS A 39 18.71 -9.25 4.12
C LYS A 39 19.76 -8.16 4.36
N ASN A 40 20.87 -8.19 3.61
CA ASN A 40 21.94 -7.20 3.71
C ASN A 40 21.56 -5.88 3.02
N PHE A 41 20.66 -5.94 2.05
CA PHE A 41 20.32 -4.84 1.15
C PHE A 41 18.90 -4.34 1.30
N PHE A 42 17.98 -5.16 1.79
CA PHE A 42 16.54 -4.89 1.82
C PHE A 42 16.18 -3.51 2.38
N ARG A 43 16.81 -3.11 3.48
CA ARG A 43 16.57 -1.79 4.10
C ARG A 43 16.91 -0.65 3.16
N TYR A 44 18.05 -0.74 2.48
CA TYR A 44 18.49 0.29 1.54
C TYR A 44 17.63 0.30 0.29
N ASP A 45 17.27 -0.86 -0.24
CA ASP A 45 16.39 -0.99 -1.41
C ASP A 45 15.00 -0.44 -1.12
N ALA A 46 14.45 -0.67 0.06
CA ALA A 46 13.18 -0.09 0.49
C ALA A 46 13.23 1.45 0.55
N GLU A 47 14.30 2.03 1.13
CA GLU A 47 14.46 3.48 1.19
C GLU A 47 14.72 4.07 -0.22
N ILE A 48 15.50 3.41 -1.07
CA ILE A 48 15.74 3.82 -2.46
C ILE A 48 14.41 3.85 -3.23
N SER A 49 13.63 2.77 -3.14
CA SER A 49 12.33 2.62 -3.78
C SER A 49 11.34 3.69 -3.34
N GLN A 50 11.16 3.86 -2.03
CA GLN A 50 10.19 4.81 -1.49
C GLN A 50 10.57 6.26 -1.81
N ASN A 51 11.85 6.63 -1.69
CA ASN A 51 12.28 7.98 -2.02
C ASN A 51 12.25 8.25 -3.53
N ASN A 52 12.44 7.23 -4.37
CA ASN A 52 12.21 7.32 -5.80
C ASN A 52 10.73 7.54 -6.13
N TRP A 53 9.83 6.82 -5.45
CA TRP A 53 8.38 7.01 -5.57
C TRP A 53 7.99 8.46 -5.25
N TYR A 54 8.46 9.00 -4.13
CA TYR A 54 8.13 10.36 -3.72
C TYR A 54 8.67 11.40 -4.72
N ALA A 55 9.95 11.28 -5.12
CA ALA A 55 10.62 12.28 -5.93
C ALA A 55 10.22 12.27 -7.41
N SER A 56 10.03 11.08 -8.01
CA SER A 56 9.91 10.92 -9.47
C SER A 56 8.52 10.52 -9.95
N PHE A 57 7.60 10.15 -9.05
CA PHE A 57 6.25 9.75 -9.45
C PHE A 57 5.18 10.56 -8.75
N LEU A 58 5.23 10.65 -7.42
CA LEU A 58 4.21 11.36 -6.66
C LEU A 58 4.31 12.88 -6.89
N ILE A 59 5.52 13.43 -6.80
CA ILE A 59 5.72 14.87 -7.03
C ILE A 59 5.40 15.25 -8.48
N ASP A 60 5.75 14.43 -9.47
CA ASP A 60 5.41 14.72 -10.86
C ASP A 60 3.89 14.68 -11.10
N ALA A 61 3.17 13.73 -10.49
CA ALA A 61 1.71 13.72 -10.55
C ALA A 61 1.10 14.95 -9.82
N LEU A 62 1.70 15.42 -8.73
CA LEU A 62 1.26 16.65 -8.06
C LEU A 62 1.51 17.90 -8.91
N ARG A 63 2.62 17.96 -9.65
CA ARG A 63 2.87 19.06 -10.61
C ARG A 63 1.82 19.06 -11.74
N GLU A 64 1.46 17.88 -12.25
CA GLU A 64 0.38 17.77 -13.23
C GLU A 64 -0.95 18.28 -12.67
N ASN A 65 -1.30 17.89 -11.44
CA ASN A 65 -2.48 18.40 -10.75
C ASN A 65 -2.43 19.92 -10.52
N SER A 66 -1.25 20.49 -10.19
CA SER A 66 -1.03 21.93 -10.07
C SER A 66 -1.26 22.65 -11.41
N TYR A 67 -0.72 22.09 -12.49
CA TYR A 67 -0.91 22.60 -13.84
C TYR A 67 -2.38 22.57 -14.27
N GLU A 68 -3.10 21.49 -14.00
CA GLU A 68 -4.54 21.39 -14.29
C GLU A 68 -5.35 22.41 -13.49
N CYS A 69 -5.06 22.57 -12.19
CA CYS A 69 -5.70 23.58 -11.35
C CYS A 69 -5.44 25.00 -11.88
N ARG A 70 -4.22 25.30 -12.37
CA ARG A 70 -3.87 26.60 -12.94
C ARG A 70 -4.67 26.91 -14.21
N ASN A 71 -4.86 25.93 -15.10
CA ASN A 71 -5.43 26.15 -16.42
C ASN A 71 -6.95 26.00 -16.47
N TYR A 72 -7.52 25.13 -15.62
CA TYR A 72 -8.93 24.76 -15.69
C TYR A 72 -9.72 25.12 -14.43
N ARG A 73 -9.17 25.93 -13.51
CA ARG A 73 -9.78 26.32 -12.24
C ARG A 73 -11.24 26.80 -12.39
N ASP A 74 -11.49 27.64 -13.38
CA ASP A 74 -12.77 28.32 -13.57
C ASP A 74 -13.73 27.54 -14.49
N SER A 75 -13.32 26.36 -14.96
CA SER A 75 -14.13 25.51 -15.84
C SER A 75 -15.18 24.74 -15.03
N LEU A 76 -16.46 24.97 -15.35
CA LEU A 76 -17.57 24.23 -14.76
C LEU A 76 -17.55 22.74 -15.15
N GLN A 77 -17.08 22.44 -16.37
CA GLN A 77 -17.03 21.07 -16.90
C GLN A 77 -16.08 20.18 -16.10
N TYR A 78 -14.97 20.71 -15.60
CA TYR A 78 -13.94 19.99 -14.84
C TYR A 78 -14.00 20.21 -13.33
N SER A 79 -15.11 20.74 -12.85
CA SER A 79 -15.27 21.16 -11.45
C SER A 79 -14.89 20.08 -10.44
N GLU A 80 -15.41 18.86 -10.56
CA GLU A 80 -15.14 17.75 -9.64
C GLU A 80 -13.69 17.30 -9.69
N ILE A 81 -13.08 17.28 -10.89
CA ILE A 81 -11.68 16.91 -11.09
C ILE A 81 -10.75 17.91 -10.41
N ILE A 82 -10.99 19.20 -10.64
CA ILE A 82 -10.19 20.29 -10.07
C ILE A 82 -10.28 20.31 -8.53
N ASP A 83 -11.48 20.10 -7.97
CA ASP A 83 -11.63 19.99 -6.50
C ASP A 83 -10.91 18.75 -5.95
N GLY A 84 -10.89 17.65 -6.72
CA GLY A 84 -10.09 16.48 -6.44
C GLY A 84 -8.59 16.79 -6.44
N ASN A 85 -8.12 17.57 -7.42
CA ASN A 85 -6.71 17.95 -7.55
C ASN A 85 -6.26 18.84 -6.38
N PHE A 86 -7.07 19.81 -5.94
CA PHE A 86 -6.75 20.59 -4.74
C PHE A 86 -6.63 19.72 -3.50
N ARG A 87 -7.54 18.74 -3.32
CA ARG A 87 -7.45 17.80 -2.19
C ARG A 87 -6.19 16.96 -2.26
N LYS A 88 -5.82 16.44 -3.45
CA LYS A 88 -4.58 15.67 -3.66
C LYS A 88 -3.34 16.51 -3.36
N LEU A 89 -3.28 17.74 -3.90
CA LEU A 89 -2.20 18.69 -3.64
C LEU A 89 -2.02 18.95 -2.13
N GLY A 90 -3.09 19.31 -1.43
CA GLY A 90 -3.03 19.58 0.01
C GLY A 90 -2.58 18.36 0.82
N LEU A 91 -3.24 17.22 0.60
CA LEU A 91 -2.99 15.98 1.35
C LEU A 91 -1.55 15.48 1.15
N HIS A 92 -1.14 15.31 -0.11
CA HIS A 92 0.15 14.69 -0.40
C HIS A 92 1.32 15.63 -0.17
N THR A 93 1.18 16.93 -0.42
CA THR A 93 2.26 17.89 -0.13
C THR A 93 2.50 17.98 1.38
N ASP A 94 1.45 18.01 2.21
CA ASP A 94 1.62 17.97 3.68
C ASP A 94 2.27 16.66 4.15
N GLN A 95 1.85 15.52 3.61
CA GLN A 95 2.47 14.22 3.92
C GLN A 95 3.95 14.20 3.54
N LEU A 96 4.29 14.65 2.34
CA LEU A 96 5.68 14.70 1.86
C LEU A 96 6.53 15.67 2.70
N ALA A 97 5.99 16.82 3.08
CA ALA A 97 6.68 17.80 3.93
C ALA A 97 7.05 17.19 5.30
N ARG A 98 6.11 16.49 5.93
CA ARG A 98 6.37 15.78 7.19
C ARG A 98 7.40 14.66 7.02
N LEU A 99 7.32 13.87 5.95
CA LEU A 99 8.27 12.78 5.66
C LEU A 99 9.68 13.32 5.36
N ALA A 100 9.77 14.49 4.72
CA ALA A 100 11.04 15.17 4.44
C ALA A 100 11.68 15.83 5.69
N GLY A 101 10.93 15.90 6.79
CA GLY A 101 11.36 16.61 8.02
C GLY A 101 11.18 18.12 7.95
N PHE A 102 10.38 18.64 7.02
CA PHE A 102 10.07 20.07 6.89
C PHE A 102 8.93 20.52 7.82
N GLY A 103 8.26 19.57 8.51
CA GLY A 103 7.08 19.85 9.32
C GLY A 103 5.79 19.84 8.50
N PRO A 104 4.71 20.44 9.02
CA PRO A 104 3.45 20.55 8.28
C PRO A 104 3.59 21.50 7.09
N LEU A 105 2.70 21.35 6.09
CA LEU A 105 2.61 22.28 4.97
C LEU A 105 2.43 23.73 5.49
N PRO A 106 3.23 24.70 5.04
CA PRO A 106 3.06 26.11 5.43
C PRO A 106 1.62 26.59 5.23
N GLU A 107 1.09 27.29 6.24
CA GLU A 107 -0.33 27.70 6.27
C GLU A 107 -0.72 28.54 5.05
N GLU A 108 0.15 29.46 4.60
CA GLU A 108 -0.08 30.25 3.40
C GLU A 108 -0.29 29.40 2.16
N LEU A 109 0.52 28.33 2.00
CA LEU A 109 0.39 27.41 0.87
C LEU A 109 -0.88 26.57 1.03
N ALA A 110 -1.17 26.06 2.22
CA ALA A 110 -2.38 25.30 2.47
C ALA A 110 -3.67 26.11 2.18
N LEU A 111 -3.71 27.36 2.62
CA LEU A 111 -4.82 28.28 2.38
C LEU A 111 -4.98 28.69 0.90
N SER A 112 -3.92 28.61 0.11
CA SER A 112 -3.96 28.89 -1.34
C SER A 112 -4.54 27.74 -2.17
N LEU A 113 -4.63 26.52 -1.62
CA LEU A 113 -5.08 25.33 -2.36
C LEU A 113 -6.61 25.22 -2.42
N ASN A 114 -7.25 26.23 -2.98
CA ASN A 114 -8.68 26.25 -3.28
C ASN A 114 -8.95 27.14 -4.51
N ARG A 115 -10.13 26.99 -5.11
CA ARG A 115 -10.49 27.71 -6.35
C ARG A 115 -10.39 29.22 -6.24
N GLU A 116 -10.73 29.79 -5.11
CA GLU A 116 -10.83 31.24 -4.95
C GLU A 116 -9.46 31.90 -4.84
N ARG A 117 -8.52 31.22 -4.16
CA ARG A 117 -7.19 31.76 -3.81
C ARG A 117 -6.04 31.25 -4.68
N PHE A 118 -6.28 30.21 -5.47
CA PHE A 118 -5.23 29.61 -6.32
C PHE A 118 -4.93 30.52 -7.51
N SER A 119 -3.98 31.37 -7.36
CA SER A 119 -3.46 32.26 -8.41
C SER A 119 -2.26 31.62 -9.13
N PRO A 120 -1.84 32.13 -10.30
CA PRO A 120 -0.58 31.70 -10.94
C PRO A 120 0.64 31.80 -10.01
N ALA A 121 0.71 32.85 -9.20
CA ALA A 121 1.78 33.00 -8.20
C ALA A 121 1.69 31.97 -7.08
N ALA A 122 0.50 31.51 -6.71
CA ALA A 122 0.33 30.41 -5.76
C ALA A 122 0.79 29.08 -6.38
N ALA A 123 0.46 28.81 -7.65
CA ALA A 123 0.94 27.66 -8.37
C ALA A 123 2.47 27.61 -8.42
N ASP A 124 3.12 28.72 -8.80
CA ASP A 124 4.58 28.82 -8.87
C ASP A 124 5.25 28.58 -7.48
N ARG A 125 4.61 29.03 -6.39
CA ARG A 125 5.09 28.75 -5.01
C ARG A 125 4.94 27.28 -4.64
N ILE A 126 3.83 26.63 -4.99
CA ILE A 126 3.62 25.20 -4.76
C ILE A 126 4.65 24.41 -5.55
N ASP A 127 4.87 24.71 -6.83
CA ASP A 127 5.83 24.01 -7.67
C ASP A 127 7.25 24.18 -7.14
N SER A 128 7.65 25.37 -6.69
CA SER A 128 8.94 25.62 -6.04
C SER A 128 9.10 24.83 -4.72
N TYR A 129 8.01 24.67 -3.97
CA TYR A 129 8.00 23.87 -2.74
C TYR A 129 8.14 22.37 -3.04
N LEU A 130 7.41 21.87 -4.06
CA LEU A 130 7.54 20.50 -4.57
C LEU A 130 8.96 20.20 -5.07
N ASP A 131 9.63 21.17 -5.73
CA ASP A 131 11.04 21.06 -6.13
C ASP A 131 11.97 20.89 -4.93
N SER A 132 11.70 21.60 -3.84
CA SER A 132 12.49 21.49 -2.62
C SER A 132 12.33 20.12 -1.97
N LEU A 133 11.10 19.58 -1.97
CA LEU A 133 10.82 18.23 -1.52
C LEU A 133 11.48 17.19 -2.42
N ALA A 134 11.39 17.34 -3.74
CA ALA A 134 12.03 16.42 -4.70
C ALA A 134 13.55 16.36 -4.47
N ARG A 135 14.23 17.50 -4.33
CA ARG A 135 15.68 17.56 -4.02
C ARG A 135 16.01 16.82 -2.72
N LYS A 136 15.17 16.98 -1.68
CA LYS A 136 15.37 16.27 -0.41
C LYS A 136 15.28 14.76 -0.57
N PHE A 137 14.24 14.25 -1.24
CA PHE A 137 14.05 12.81 -1.46
C PHE A 137 15.11 12.23 -2.40
N HIS A 138 15.53 12.96 -3.45
CA HIS A 138 16.67 12.55 -4.27
C HIS A 138 17.97 12.45 -3.46
N GLY A 139 18.21 13.39 -2.53
CA GLY A 139 19.35 13.33 -1.61
C GLY A 139 19.33 12.11 -0.72
N ILE A 140 18.17 11.79 -0.11
CA ILE A 140 18.01 10.59 0.72
C ILE A 140 18.22 9.32 -0.11
N ARG A 141 17.65 9.25 -1.32
CA ARG A 141 17.84 8.15 -2.25
C ARG A 141 19.31 7.95 -2.59
N LYS A 142 20.02 9.02 -2.97
CA LYS A 142 21.45 8.99 -3.31
C LYS A 142 22.28 8.46 -2.14
N ASN A 143 22.06 8.97 -0.93
CA ASN A 143 22.75 8.50 0.27
C ASN A 143 22.52 6.99 0.51
N ASN A 144 21.31 6.48 0.33
CA ASN A 144 21.04 5.06 0.49
C ASN A 144 21.69 4.19 -0.60
N ILE A 145 21.85 4.70 -1.83
CA ILE A 145 22.63 4.03 -2.88
C ILE A 145 24.10 3.91 -2.44
N GLU A 146 24.71 5.00 -1.96
CA GLU A 146 26.09 5.01 -1.49
C GLU A 146 26.32 4.07 -0.30
N LEU A 147 25.36 4.02 0.64
CA LEU A 147 25.40 3.07 1.76
C LEU A 147 25.28 1.61 1.28
N LYS A 148 24.40 1.32 0.33
CA LYS A 148 24.26 0.00 -0.28
C LYS A 148 25.55 -0.43 -0.98
N ASP A 149 26.20 0.47 -1.71
CA ASP A 149 27.49 0.23 -2.35
C ASP A 149 28.61 -0.02 -1.34
N SER A 150 28.59 0.68 -0.21
CA SER A 150 29.53 0.45 0.89
C SER A 150 29.36 -0.96 1.49
N VAL A 151 28.09 -1.38 1.73
CA VAL A 151 27.80 -2.75 2.18
C VAL A 151 28.27 -3.78 1.18
N THR A 152 28.06 -3.54 -0.11
CA THR A 152 28.51 -4.43 -1.20
C THR A 152 30.02 -4.60 -1.17
N ARG A 153 30.77 -3.50 -1.08
CA ARG A 153 32.24 -3.52 -0.97
C ARG A 153 32.69 -4.30 0.27
N SER A 154 32.11 -3.99 1.43
CA SER A 154 32.44 -4.70 2.68
C SER A 154 32.17 -6.21 2.61
N LEU A 155 31.12 -6.64 1.93
CA LEU A 155 30.86 -8.06 1.72
C LEU A 155 31.90 -8.70 0.78
N ILE A 156 32.25 -8.03 -0.31
CA ILE A 156 33.26 -8.49 -1.25
C ILE A 156 34.66 -8.59 -0.58
N ASP A 157 35.02 -7.58 0.21
CA ASP A 157 36.31 -7.57 0.95
C ASP A 157 36.38 -8.70 1.97
N ARG A 158 35.25 -9.11 2.56
CA ARG A 158 35.15 -10.15 3.59
C ARG A 158 35.18 -11.56 3.02
N MET A 159 34.45 -11.82 1.94
CA MET A 159 34.24 -13.18 1.41
C MET A 159 34.88 -13.41 0.02
N GLY A 160 35.37 -12.34 -0.61
CA GLY A 160 35.85 -12.41 -2.00
C GLY A 160 34.69 -12.23 -3.03
N LYS A 161 35.11 -11.82 -4.23
CA LYS A 161 34.16 -11.50 -5.30
C LYS A 161 33.40 -12.74 -5.79
N ASP A 162 34.08 -13.86 -5.92
CA ASP A 162 33.47 -15.10 -6.45
C ASP A 162 32.41 -15.67 -5.47
N GLU A 163 32.73 -15.69 -4.18
CA GLU A 163 31.77 -16.14 -3.16
C GLU A 163 30.57 -15.17 -3.04
N PHE A 164 30.82 -13.89 -3.17
CA PHE A 164 29.73 -12.89 -3.21
C PHE A 164 28.80 -13.13 -4.41
N LEU A 165 29.35 -13.36 -5.61
CA LEU A 165 28.53 -13.63 -6.79
C LEU A 165 27.76 -14.95 -6.66
N ALA A 166 28.42 -16.01 -6.16
CA ALA A 166 27.75 -17.28 -5.88
C ALA A 166 26.65 -17.15 -4.85
N MET A 167 26.85 -16.36 -3.77
CA MET A 167 25.80 -16.05 -2.79
C MET A 167 24.63 -15.33 -3.45
N LYS A 168 24.88 -14.31 -4.29
CA LYS A 168 23.84 -13.60 -5.03
C LYS A 168 23.03 -14.55 -5.91
N GLU A 169 23.68 -15.37 -6.71
CA GLU A 169 23.04 -16.31 -7.64
C GLU A 169 22.20 -17.36 -6.90
N ASN A 170 22.74 -17.95 -5.84
CA ASN A 170 22.07 -19.00 -5.08
C ASN A 170 20.86 -18.52 -4.28
N TYR A 171 20.85 -17.26 -3.84
CA TYR A 171 19.77 -16.72 -2.98
C TYR A 171 18.85 -15.74 -3.68
N THR A 172 19.11 -15.36 -4.95
CA THR A 172 18.18 -14.51 -5.72
C THR A 172 17.18 -15.37 -6.49
N ASN A 173 15.94 -15.35 -6.05
CA ASN A 173 14.83 -15.95 -6.78
C ASN A 173 14.21 -14.92 -7.74
N ARG A 174 14.57 -15.00 -9.01
CA ARG A 174 14.14 -14.05 -10.04
C ARG A 174 12.61 -13.99 -10.18
N LYS A 175 11.93 -15.13 -10.19
CA LYS A 175 10.46 -15.17 -10.32
C LYS A 175 9.74 -14.58 -9.12
N LEU A 176 10.25 -14.87 -7.93
CA LEU A 176 9.71 -14.27 -6.71
C LEU A 176 9.92 -12.74 -6.71
N ARG A 177 11.07 -12.28 -7.16
CA ARG A 177 11.38 -10.85 -7.30
C ARG A 177 10.42 -10.16 -8.28
N GLU A 178 10.20 -10.73 -9.46
CA GLU A 178 9.26 -10.22 -10.46
C GLU A 178 7.85 -10.04 -9.87
N ILE A 179 7.37 -10.99 -9.05
CA ILE A 179 6.05 -10.95 -8.41
C ILE A 179 6.00 -9.88 -7.30
N LEU A 180 7.01 -9.84 -6.43
CA LEU A 180 7.00 -8.96 -5.25
C LEU A 180 7.32 -7.50 -5.58
N LEU A 181 8.01 -7.25 -6.69
CA LEU A 181 8.29 -5.89 -7.16
C LEU A 181 7.27 -5.39 -8.19
N ASP A 182 6.43 -6.27 -8.72
CA ASP A 182 5.48 -5.95 -9.80
C ASP A 182 6.18 -5.16 -10.93
N GLU A 183 7.34 -5.69 -11.38
CA GLU A 183 8.25 -5.01 -12.31
C GLU A 183 7.57 -4.67 -13.65
N PHE A 184 6.58 -5.47 -14.06
CA PHE A 184 5.88 -5.33 -15.35
C PHE A 184 4.73 -4.34 -15.33
N THR A 185 4.36 -3.80 -14.18
CA THR A 185 3.30 -2.78 -14.10
C THR A 185 3.68 -1.53 -14.88
N ILE A 186 2.92 -1.20 -15.92
CA ILE A 186 3.14 -0.02 -16.78
C ILE A 186 2.76 1.26 -16.01
N LYS A 187 1.58 1.26 -15.40
CA LYS A 187 1.10 2.41 -14.61
C LYS A 187 1.64 2.34 -13.19
N LYS A 188 2.64 3.15 -12.90
CA LYS A 188 3.28 3.22 -11.57
C LYS A 188 2.42 3.94 -10.52
N THR A 189 1.47 4.77 -10.97
CA THR A 189 0.54 5.54 -10.15
C THR A 189 -0.89 5.23 -10.52
N ILE A 190 -1.79 5.29 -9.54
CA ILE A 190 -3.24 5.32 -9.74
C ILE A 190 -3.76 6.56 -9.02
N GLU A 191 -4.48 7.40 -9.76
CA GLU A 191 -5.17 8.54 -9.19
C GLU A 191 -6.63 8.20 -8.90
N THR A 192 -7.06 8.51 -7.70
CA THR A 192 -8.45 8.52 -7.29
C THR A 192 -8.90 9.96 -7.08
N GLY A 193 -10.17 10.20 -6.80
CA GLY A 193 -10.69 11.57 -6.64
C GLY A 193 -10.01 12.40 -5.54
N ASP A 194 -9.34 11.76 -4.57
CA ASP A 194 -8.73 12.42 -3.40
C ASP A 194 -7.29 11.98 -3.10
N ARG A 195 -6.74 10.99 -3.84
CA ARG A 195 -5.41 10.42 -3.57
C ARG A 195 -4.69 9.96 -4.81
N ILE A 196 -3.36 9.94 -4.70
CA ILE A 196 -2.43 9.30 -5.63
C ILE A 196 -1.84 8.09 -4.91
N ILE A 197 -1.94 6.90 -5.53
CA ILE A 197 -1.59 5.62 -4.92
C ILE A 197 -0.42 5.01 -5.69
N GLN A 198 0.60 4.53 -4.98
CA GLN A 198 1.70 3.76 -5.53
C GLN A 198 1.21 2.37 -5.93
N ARG A 199 1.64 1.86 -7.09
CA ARG A 199 1.23 0.56 -7.61
C ARG A 199 2.36 -0.42 -7.85
N PHE A 200 3.60 -0.04 -7.73
CA PHE A 200 4.77 -0.89 -7.97
C PHE A 200 5.58 -1.09 -6.69
N GLU A 201 6.39 -2.13 -6.67
CA GLU A 201 7.28 -2.50 -5.56
C GLU A 201 6.57 -2.61 -4.20
N PRO A 202 5.44 -3.38 -4.14
CA PRO A 202 4.63 -3.44 -2.92
C PRO A 202 5.42 -3.91 -1.69
N VAL A 203 6.43 -4.75 -1.85
CA VAL A 203 7.26 -5.26 -0.75
C VAL A 203 8.03 -4.15 -0.02
N TYR A 204 8.30 -3.03 -0.69
CA TYR A 204 8.99 -1.87 -0.13
C TYR A 204 8.02 -0.76 0.35
N MET A 205 6.72 -0.90 0.09
CA MET A 205 5.74 0.11 0.47
C MET A 205 5.52 0.16 1.99
N LYS A 206 5.16 1.34 2.48
CA LYS A 206 4.72 1.53 3.87
C LYS A 206 3.22 1.24 3.97
N PRO A 207 2.75 0.51 5.00
CA PRO A 207 1.33 0.26 5.18
C PRO A 207 0.57 1.57 5.36
N VAL A 208 -0.53 1.72 4.62
CA VAL A 208 -1.37 2.93 4.67
C VAL A 208 -2.28 2.94 5.90
N SER A 209 -2.57 1.77 6.46
CA SER A 209 -3.52 1.59 7.55
C SER A 209 -2.85 1.13 8.85
N ARG A 210 -3.43 1.56 9.99
CA ARG A 210 -3.02 1.16 11.34
C ARG A 210 -3.90 0.06 11.94
N ASN A 211 -4.73 -0.61 11.13
CA ASN A 211 -5.63 -1.68 11.59
C ASN A 211 -5.20 -3.10 11.13
N GLY A 212 -3.93 -3.25 10.75
CA GLY A 212 -3.38 -4.52 10.25
C GLY A 212 -3.69 -4.83 8.78
N ARG A 213 -4.58 -4.07 8.12
CA ARG A 213 -4.81 -4.21 6.69
C ARG A 213 -3.76 -3.44 5.91
N ALA A 214 -3.21 -4.07 4.90
CA ALA A 214 -2.19 -3.47 4.03
C ALA A 214 -2.36 -4.03 2.61
N GLN A 215 -1.61 -3.46 1.67
CA GLN A 215 -1.46 -4.00 0.34
C GLN A 215 -0.84 -5.39 0.40
N PHE A 216 -1.10 -6.19 -0.64
CA PHE A 216 -0.51 -7.51 -0.75
C PHE A 216 1.01 -7.40 -0.92
N TYR A 217 1.76 -8.28 -0.25
CA TYR A 217 3.22 -8.34 -0.23
C TYR A 217 3.96 -7.24 0.54
N VAL A 218 3.32 -6.33 1.23
CA VAL A 218 4.02 -5.37 2.10
C VAL A 218 4.85 -6.11 3.16
N SER A 219 6.08 -5.65 3.40
CA SER A 219 7.03 -6.35 4.29
C SER A 219 6.68 -6.28 5.78
N TYR A 220 5.83 -5.35 6.20
CA TYR A 220 5.34 -5.23 7.57
C TYR A 220 3.90 -4.69 7.60
N LYS A 221 3.19 -4.94 8.69
CA LYS A 221 1.84 -4.44 8.94
C LYS A 221 1.82 -3.63 10.22
N GLN A 222 0.90 -2.67 10.31
CA GLN A 222 0.81 -1.81 11.48
C GLN A 222 -0.54 -2.00 12.18
N VAL A 223 -0.48 -2.24 13.51
CA VAL A 223 -1.66 -2.33 14.37
C VAL A 223 -1.53 -1.28 15.46
N GLY A 224 -2.33 -0.23 15.36
CA GLY A 224 -2.17 0.95 16.21
C GLY A 224 -0.78 1.58 16.01
N ASN A 225 0.03 1.57 17.06
CA ASN A 225 1.41 2.07 17.03
C ASN A 225 2.46 0.95 16.90
N VAL A 226 2.04 -0.31 16.84
CA VAL A 226 2.95 -1.45 16.78
C VAL A 226 3.15 -1.84 15.32
N VAL A 227 4.42 -1.96 14.91
CA VAL A 227 4.86 -2.46 13.62
C VAL A 227 5.22 -3.92 13.76
N ILE A 228 4.59 -4.78 12.97
CA ILE A 228 4.77 -6.24 13.00
C ILE A 228 5.20 -6.69 11.61
N GLU A 229 6.26 -7.48 11.51
CA GLU A 229 6.65 -8.08 10.25
C GLU A 229 5.54 -8.95 9.67
N THR A 230 5.35 -8.89 8.35
CA THR A 230 4.26 -9.58 7.66
C THR A 230 4.26 -11.08 7.93
N PHE A 231 5.44 -11.70 8.06
CA PHE A 231 5.55 -13.12 8.43
C PHE A 231 4.85 -13.42 9.76
N TRP A 232 5.23 -12.75 10.84
CA TRP A 232 4.68 -13.00 12.16
C TRP A 232 3.20 -12.60 12.28
N PHE A 233 2.83 -11.49 11.64
CA PHE A 233 1.43 -11.08 11.58
C PHE A 233 0.56 -12.15 10.91
N ASN A 234 0.96 -12.62 9.74
CA ASN A 234 0.19 -13.60 8.97
C ASN A 234 0.14 -14.97 9.66
N ILE A 235 1.23 -15.41 10.28
CA ILE A 235 1.23 -16.63 11.12
C ILE A 235 0.24 -16.51 12.27
N SER A 236 0.20 -15.35 12.95
CA SER A 236 -0.77 -15.10 14.02
C SER A 236 -2.21 -15.18 13.52
N VAL A 237 -2.49 -14.60 12.33
CA VAL A 237 -3.82 -14.70 11.70
C VAL A 237 -4.18 -16.15 11.38
N LEU A 238 -3.25 -16.95 10.85
CA LEU A 238 -3.46 -18.37 10.56
C LEU A 238 -3.79 -19.16 11.83
N TRP A 239 -3.10 -18.91 12.94
CA TRP A 239 -3.40 -19.51 14.23
C TRP A 239 -4.80 -19.13 14.72
N ILE A 240 -5.19 -17.86 14.61
CA ILE A 240 -6.54 -17.40 14.97
C ILE A 240 -7.60 -18.11 14.12
N ILE A 241 -7.42 -18.19 12.81
CA ILE A 241 -8.32 -18.90 11.90
C ILE A 241 -8.43 -20.39 12.31
N THR A 242 -7.31 -21.02 12.59
CA THR A 242 -7.27 -22.44 13.04
C THR A 242 -8.02 -22.64 14.34
N LEU A 243 -7.83 -21.76 15.33
CA LEU A 243 -8.55 -21.79 16.60
C LEU A 243 -10.06 -21.58 16.41
N ILE A 244 -10.45 -20.65 15.53
CA ILE A 244 -11.86 -20.43 15.21
C ILE A 244 -12.47 -21.71 14.62
N PHE A 245 -11.84 -22.34 13.63
CA PHE A 245 -12.33 -23.59 13.06
C PHE A 245 -12.38 -24.73 14.09
N TYR A 246 -11.37 -24.84 14.95
CA TYR A 246 -11.37 -25.81 16.05
C TYR A 246 -12.57 -25.58 16.97
N MET A 247 -12.84 -24.34 17.37
CA MET A 247 -14.01 -24.01 18.22
C MET A 247 -15.33 -24.32 17.50
N LEU A 248 -15.46 -23.96 16.24
CA LEU A 248 -16.64 -24.22 15.43
C LEU A 248 -16.94 -25.73 15.33
N LEU A 249 -15.90 -26.56 15.20
CA LEU A 249 -16.03 -28.01 15.16
C LEU A 249 -16.35 -28.59 16.56
N ASN A 250 -15.63 -28.16 17.60
CA ASN A 250 -15.81 -28.70 18.96
C ASN A 250 -17.21 -28.40 19.52
N PHE A 251 -17.78 -27.24 19.23
CA PHE A 251 -19.13 -26.87 19.71
C PHE A 251 -20.25 -27.25 18.75
N ASP A 252 -19.97 -28.04 17.70
CA ASP A 252 -20.96 -28.46 16.69
C ASP A 252 -21.74 -27.29 16.07
N VAL A 253 -21.11 -26.10 15.98
CA VAL A 253 -21.78 -24.86 15.53
C VAL A 253 -22.32 -25.02 14.12
N LEU A 254 -21.55 -25.63 13.21
CA LEU A 254 -21.98 -25.88 11.83
C LEU A 254 -23.22 -26.79 11.78
N ARG A 255 -23.26 -27.87 12.54
CA ARG A 255 -24.41 -28.76 12.63
C ARG A 255 -25.65 -28.05 13.18
N LYS A 256 -25.47 -27.23 14.22
CA LYS A 256 -26.55 -26.42 14.80
C LYS A 256 -27.05 -25.36 13.80
N ALA A 257 -26.18 -24.69 13.08
CA ALA A 257 -26.54 -23.70 12.09
C ALA A 257 -27.29 -24.29 10.89
N VAL A 258 -26.85 -25.45 10.38
CA VAL A 258 -27.54 -26.18 9.31
C VAL A 258 -28.93 -26.63 9.78
N ASN A 259 -29.04 -27.23 10.98
CA ASN A 259 -30.31 -27.65 11.55
C ASN A 259 -31.27 -26.47 11.78
N PHE A 260 -30.76 -25.32 12.20
CA PHE A 260 -31.55 -24.10 12.38
C PHE A 260 -32.04 -23.55 11.02
N GLY A 261 -31.19 -23.52 10.00
CA GLY A 261 -31.57 -23.15 8.65
C GLY A 261 -32.66 -24.08 8.05
N PHE A 262 -32.56 -25.38 8.27
CA PHE A 262 -33.60 -26.35 7.89
C PHE A 262 -34.93 -26.09 8.62
N ARG A 263 -34.90 -25.77 9.90
CA ARG A 263 -36.11 -25.45 10.69
C ARG A 263 -36.82 -24.20 10.15
N ILE A 264 -36.05 -23.12 9.86
CA ILE A 264 -36.63 -21.91 9.26
C ILE A 264 -37.24 -22.20 7.87
N LYS A 265 -36.59 -23.00 7.04
CA LYS A 265 -37.09 -23.36 5.72
C LYS A 265 -38.36 -24.19 5.77
N LEU A 266 -38.50 -25.07 6.77
CA LEU A 266 -39.70 -25.86 7.03
C LEU A 266 -40.85 -24.97 7.54
N LEU A 267 -40.57 -24.01 8.44
CA LEU A 267 -41.58 -23.07 8.94
C LEU A 267 -42.13 -22.18 7.79
N ARG A 268 -41.25 -21.60 6.97
CA ARG A 268 -41.67 -20.83 5.78
C ARG A 268 -42.46 -21.65 4.75
N ARG A 269 -42.22 -22.96 4.67
CA ARG A 269 -42.97 -23.85 3.78
C ARG A 269 -44.37 -24.19 4.33
N LYS A 270 -44.56 -24.20 5.66
CA LYS A 270 -45.88 -24.37 6.30
C LYS A 270 -46.76 -23.14 6.16
N GLU A 271 -46.20 -21.94 6.21
CA GLU A 271 -46.95 -20.68 5.98
C GLU A 271 -47.41 -20.48 4.55
N LYS A 272 -46.72 -21.11 3.56
CA LYS A 272 -47.07 -21.00 2.13
C LYS A 272 -48.10 -22.02 1.62
N LYS A 273 -48.65 -22.92 2.47
CA LYS A 273 -49.77 -23.76 2.04
C LYS A 273 -51.08 -23.01 2.28
N PRO A 274 -51.77 -22.52 1.22
CA PRO A 274 -53.10 -21.95 1.37
C PRO A 274 -54.04 -23.04 1.86
N GLY A 275 -54.78 -22.75 2.93
CA GLY A 275 -55.84 -23.64 3.42
C GLY A 275 -56.84 -23.96 2.31
N ILE A 276 -56.90 -25.27 1.95
CA ILE A 276 -57.99 -25.76 1.13
C ILE A 276 -59.22 -25.60 2.02
N ARG A 277 -60.06 -24.54 1.74
CA ARG A 277 -61.40 -24.49 2.28
C ARG A 277 -62.18 -25.61 1.62
N ALA A 278 -62.59 -26.59 2.40
CA ALA A 278 -63.65 -27.53 2.05
C ALA A 278 -64.97 -26.77 1.92
N ALA A 279 -65.60 -26.87 0.77
CA ALA A 279 -66.94 -26.47 0.52
C ALA A 279 -67.88 -27.56 0.94
#